data_36c78d4911f220fd59c1391aac5a1ca5
#
_entry.id   36c78d4911f220fd59c1391aac5a1ca5
#
_cell.length_a   1.000
_cell.length_b   1.000
_cell.length_c   1.000
_cell.angle_alpha   90.00
_cell.angle_beta   90.00
_cell.angle_gamma   90.00
#
_symmetry.space_group_name_H-M   'P 1'
#
loop_
_entity.id
_entity.type
_entity.pdbx_description
1 polymer ?
#
loop_
_entity_poly.entity_id
_entity_poly.type
_entity_poly.pdbx_seq_one_letter_code
_entity_poly.pdbx_strand_id
1 'polypeptide(L)'
;MSKKPTVLLIMDGFGLAPAGPENAISCAKTPHLDKLFAECPNTQLQASGLDVGLPAGQMGNSEVGHTNIGAGRVVYQDLPRISNAVADGSFFENPAYKSAMDECVRTGARLHLMGLLSDGGVHSHINHLFALLEMARRRGVKDVYVHALLDGRDVAPTSGAGFVKALVEKCAELGTGKVATIQGRFYGMDRDKRWDRVEKGYRAVVCGEGVQDSDPVHAVEESYKAGVTDEFVVPTVCDPNGCIRSGDSVIFINFRPDRAREMTRALVDPAFDGFERPNGFFPLHYVCTTQYDATIPNVSIAFPPEEIEMTFGEYLGKLGKTQLRIAETEKYAHVTFFFNGGTETCYPGEDRCLIPSPKEFPTYDLIPEMSAYKVADECAARIESGKYDVVICNLANCDMVGHTGVKAAAIKAVETVDECVGKIVDAVKKMGGVILITADHGNADRIMKPDGSPDTAHTTNPVPLIVSGADVKLRPGRLCDLCPTMLDLMGLAKPAQMTGEGLIVK
;
A
#
# COMPACT_ATOMS: atom_id res chain seq x y z
N MET A 1 9.41 5.32 41.49
CA MET A 1 7.96 5.07 41.46
C MET A 1 7.69 4.13 40.29
N SER A 2 6.85 3.11 40.49
CA SER A 2 6.40 2.23 39.40
C SER A 2 5.61 3.05 38.38
N LYS A 3 5.83 2.81 37.09
CA LYS A 3 5.13 3.52 36.01
C LYS A 3 3.72 2.99 35.86
N LYS A 4 2.79 3.86 35.48
CA LYS A 4 1.45 3.48 35.03
C LYS A 4 1.49 3.35 33.51
N PRO A 5 1.49 2.14 32.95
CA PRO A 5 1.68 1.94 31.53
C PRO A 5 0.43 2.31 30.74
N THR A 6 0.65 2.85 29.52
CA THR A 6 -0.36 2.89 28.46
C THR A 6 -0.08 1.76 27.49
N VAL A 7 -1.02 0.84 27.33
CA VAL A 7 -0.85 -0.37 26.53
C VAL A 7 -1.72 -0.33 25.28
N LEU A 8 -1.17 -0.66 24.14
CA LEU A 8 -1.90 -0.96 22.91
C LEU A 8 -1.81 -2.47 22.67
N LEU A 9 -2.94 -3.15 22.73
CA LEU A 9 -3.07 -4.57 22.41
C LEU A 9 -3.81 -4.72 21.09
N ILE A 10 -3.14 -5.31 20.11
CA ILE A 10 -3.67 -5.56 18.77
C ILE A 10 -4.02 -7.03 18.64
N MET A 11 -5.30 -7.32 18.46
CA MET A 11 -5.83 -8.64 18.12
C MET A 11 -5.85 -8.78 16.60
N ASP A 12 -4.73 -9.17 16.02
CA ASP A 12 -4.52 -9.19 14.56
C ASP A 12 -5.62 -9.98 13.84
N GLY A 13 -6.27 -9.36 12.86
CA GLY A 13 -7.35 -9.98 12.09
C GLY A 13 -8.72 -10.05 12.79
N PHE A 14 -8.93 -9.34 13.91
CA PHE A 14 -10.22 -9.34 14.65
C PHE A 14 -11.15 -8.23 14.12
N GLY A 15 -11.91 -8.51 13.04
CA GLY A 15 -12.89 -7.60 12.47
C GLY A 15 -14.23 -7.61 13.18
N LEU A 16 -15.07 -6.61 12.87
CA LEU A 16 -16.45 -6.50 13.34
C LEU A 16 -17.42 -6.82 12.20
N ALA A 17 -18.14 -7.93 12.29
CA ALA A 17 -19.17 -8.33 11.34
C ALA A 17 -20.44 -8.80 12.06
N PRO A 18 -21.60 -8.85 11.39
CA PRO A 18 -22.81 -9.45 11.96
C PRO A 18 -22.56 -10.88 12.44
N ALA A 19 -23.29 -11.30 13.45
CA ALA A 19 -23.24 -12.67 13.94
C ALA A 19 -23.77 -13.64 12.86
N GLY A 20 -23.03 -14.72 12.63
CA GLY A 20 -23.39 -15.72 11.64
C GLY A 20 -22.44 -16.92 11.66
N PRO A 21 -22.78 -18.00 10.97
CA PRO A 21 -21.94 -19.20 10.90
C PRO A 21 -20.61 -18.97 10.19
N GLU A 22 -20.49 -17.92 9.37
CA GLU A 22 -19.28 -17.50 8.68
C GLU A 22 -18.30 -16.71 9.57
N ASN A 23 -18.78 -16.18 10.68
CA ASN A 23 -18.04 -15.33 11.61
C ASN A 23 -17.53 -16.15 12.79
N ALA A 24 -16.23 -16.50 12.80
CA ALA A 24 -15.61 -17.27 13.86
C ALA A 24 -15.65 -16.55 15.21
N ILE A 25 -15.58 -15.21 15.20
CA ILE A 25 -15.61 -14.38 16.41
C ILE A 25 -16.97 -14.52 17.10
N SER A 26 -18.07 -14.41 16.35
CA SER A 26 -19.41 -14.57 16.92
C SER A 26 -19.76 -16.01 17.34
N CYS A 27 -19.01 -17.00 16.83
CA CYS A 27 -19.17 -18.41 17.21
C CYS A 27 -18.31 -18.81 18.42
N ALA A 28 -17.31 -18.01 18.79
CA ALA A 28 -16.38 -18.29 19.88
C ALA A 28 -16.96 -17.87 21.25
N LYS A 29 -16.45 -18.48 22.32
CA LYS A 29 -16.72 -18.06 23.69
C LYS A 29 -15.69 -17.03 24.13
N THR A 30 -16.12 -15.79 24.32
CA THR A 30 -15.24 -14.63 24.58
C THR A 30 -15.63 -13.89 25.86
N PRO A 31 -15.66 -14.55 27.05
CA PRO A 31 -16.18 -13.95 28.28
C PRO A 31 -15.41 -12.69 28.73
N HIS A 32 -14.11 -12.60 28.45
CA HIS A 32 -13.32 -11.40 28.79
C HIS A 32 -13.65 -10.23 27.89
N LEU A 33 -13.68 -10.45 26.56
CA LEU A 33 -14.07 -9.44 25.58
C LEU A 33 -15.53 -9.02 25.74
N ASP A 34 -16.46 -9.97 25.95
CA ASP A 34 -17.88 -9.68 26.20
C ASP A 34 -18.04 -8.71 27.36
N LYS A 35 -17.34 -9.00 28.47
CA LYS A 35 -17.32 -8.11 29.63
C LYS A 35 -16.75 -6.74 29.34
N LEU A 36 -15.62 -6.68 28.61
CA LEU A 36 -14.97 -5.43 28.25
C LEU A 36 -15.85 -4.58 27.32
N PHE A 37 -16.52 -5.19 26.35
CA PHE A 37 -17.49 -4.48 25.49
C PHE A 37 -18.70 -3.94 26.29
N ALA A 38 -19.14 -4.67 27.30
CA ALA A 38 -20.29 -4.25 28.13
C ALA A 38 -19.94 -3.14 29.14
N GLU A 39 -18.74 -3.19 29.74
CA GLU A 39 -18.37 -2.36 30.88
C GLU A 39 -17.44 -1.18 30.55
N CYS A 40 -16.74 -1.24 29.43
CA CYS A 40 -15.72 -0.23 29.06
C CYS A 40 -16.15 0.66 27.90
N PRO A 41 -15.68 1.91 27.83
CA PRO A 41 -15.80 2.74 26.64
C PRO A 41 -15.30 2.01 25.40
N ASN A 42 -16.12 1.95 24.36
CA ASN A 42 -15.75 1.32 23.11
C ASN A 42 -16.32 2.02 21.89
N THR A 43 -15.72 1.78 20.74
CA THR A 43 -16.11 2.30 19.43
C THR A 43 -15.55 1.41 18.32
N GLN A 44 -15.74 1.80 17.08
CA GLN A 44 -15.18 1.11 15.91
C GLN A 44 -14.24 2.02 15.11
N LEU A 45 -13.25 1.41 14.45
CA LEU A 45 -12.28 2.07 13.60
C LEU A 45 -12.34 1.52 12.18
N GLN A 46 -12.21 2.42 11.20
CA GLN A 46 -12.01 2.02 9.80
C GLN A 46 -10.60 1.48 9.61
N ALA A 47 -10.48 0.31 8.99
CA ALA A 47 -9.24 -0.44 8.81
C ALA A 47 -9.00 -0.87 7.36
N SER A 48 -9.68 -0.27 6.37
CA SER A 48 -9.62 -0.65 4.96
C SER A 48 -9.75 0.56 4.03
N GLY A 49 -9.45 0.37 2.76
CA GLY A 49 -9.62 1.38 1.72
C GLY A 49 -8.89 2.69 2.01
N LEU A 50 -9.50 3.80 1.62
CA LEU A 50 -8.88 5.14 1.73
C LEU A 50 -8.55 5.55 3.17
N ASP A 51 -9.25 5.02 4.15
CA ASP A 51 -9.03 5.32 5.57
C ASP A 51 -7.68 4.81 6.11
N VAL A 52 -7.05 3.89 5.38
CA VAL A 52 -5.71 3.38 5.68
C VAL A 52 -4.72 3.59 4.52
N GLY A 53 -5.08 4.43 3.55
CA GLY A 53 -4.20 4.77 2.43
C GLY A 53 -4.15 3.74 1.30
N LEU A 54 -5.13 2.83 1.25
CA LEU A 54 -5.33 1.86 0.18
C LEU A 54 -6.39 2.35 -0.82
N PRO A 55 -6.47 1.79 -2.03
CA PRO A 55 -7.58 2.03 -2.95
C PRO A 55 -8.95 1.78 -2.29
N ALA A 56 -9.97 2.50 -2.75
CA ALA A 56 -11.34 2.31 -2.25
C ALA A 56 -11.80 0.85 -2.40
N GLY A 57 -12.38 0.29 -1.33
CA GLY A 57 -12.87 -1.10 -1.31
C GLY A 57 -11.77 -2.17 -1.16
N GLN A 58 -10.51 -1.80 -1.10
CA GLN A 58 -9.42 -2.74 -0.82
C GLN A 58 -9.35 -3.05 0.67
N MET A 59 -9.30 -4.34 1.02
CA MET A 59 -9.14 -4.81 2.39
C MET A 59 -7.79 -4.40 2.98
N GLY A 60 -7.78 -4.08 4.28
CA GLY A 60 -6.56 -3.80 5.03
C GLY A 60 -5.64 -5.03 5.13
N ASN A 61 -4.44 -4.80 5.64
CA ASN A 61 -3.49 -5.83 5.98
C ASN A 61 -2.60 -5.36 7.14
N SER A 62 -1.85 -6.29 7.74
CA SER A 62 -1.07 -6.00 8.94
C SER A 62 0.03 -4.96 8.69
N GLU A 63 0.68 -4.98 7.51
CA GLU A 63 1.74 -4.00 7.18
C GLU A 63 1.18 -2.58 7.17
N VAL A 64 0.10 -2.37 6.41
CA VAL A 64 -0.57 -1.08 6.28
C VAL A 64 -1.20 -0.65 7.61
N GLY A 65 -1.88 -1.56 8.31
CA GLY A 65 -2.51 -1.28 9.60
C GLY A 65 -1.51 -0.78 10.64
N HIS A 66 -0.44 -1.54 10.88
CA HIS A 66 0.60 -1.17 11.85
C HIS A 66 1.36 0.11 11.46
N THR A 67 1.61 0.32 10.15
CA THR A 67 2.23 1.56 9.66
C THR A 67 1.36 2.77 9.96
N ASN A 68 0.05 2.71 9.67
CA ASN A 68 -0.88 3.80 9.94
C ASN A 68 -0.99 4.10 11.45
N ILE A 69 -1.08 3.05 12.28
CA ILE A 69 -1.12 3.19 13.73
C ILE A 69 0.13 3.91 14.22
N GLY A 70 1.31 3.38 13.87
CA GLY A 70 2.60 3.90 14.33
C GLY A 70 2.95 5.29 13.80
N ALA A 71 2.55 5.61 12.57
CA ALA A 71 2.72 6.93 11.97
C ALA A 71 1.77 7.99 12.56
N GLY A 72 0.65 7.59 13.16
CA GLY A 72 -0.38 8.51 13.63
C GLY A 72 -0.99 9.37 12.52
N ARG A 73 -0.94 8.88 11.28
CA ARG A 73 -1.51 9.50 10.08
C ARG A 73 -1.82 8.44 9.02
N VAL A 74 -2.71 8.77 8.08
CA VAL A 74 -2.93 7.92 6.92
C VAL A 74 -1.69 7.95 6.03
N VAL A 75 -1.09 6.78 5.82
CA VAL A 75 0.06 6.59 4.92
C VAL A 75 -0.46 6.03 3.61
N TYR A 76 -0.53 6.88 2.59
CA TYR A 76 -1.09 6.51 1.30
C TYR A 76 -0.11 5.67 0.48
N GLN A 77 -0.59 4.56 -0.10
CA GLN A 77 0.11 3.87 -1.17
C GLN A 77 0.12 4.72 -2.45
N ASP A 78 0.99 4.39 -3.40
CA ASP A 78 1.22 5.23 -4.59
C ASP A 78 -0.06 5.53 -5.39
N LEU A 79 -0.93 4.55 -5.62
CA LEU A 79 -2.16 4.77 -6.37
C LEU A 79 -3.09 5.82 -5.72
N PRO A 80 -3.54 5.69 -4.46
CA PRO A 80 -4.35 6.71 -3.82
C PRO A 80 -3.58 8.01 -3.57
N ARG A 81 -2.28 7.98 -3.32
CA ARG A 81 -1.43 9.17 -3.17
C ARG A 81 -1.46 10.03 -4.42
N ILE A 82 -1.21 9.43 -5.59
CA ILE A 82 -1.23 10.14 -6.87
C ILE A 82 -2.65 10.58 -7.24
N SER A 83 -3.64 9.73 -7.01
CA SER A 83 -5.05 10.05 -7.27
C SER A 83 -5.55 11.23 -6.43
N ASN A 84 -5.17 11.28 -5.15
CA ASN A 84 -5.47 12.42 -4.28
C ASN A 84 -4.79 13.70 -4.77
N ALA A 85 -3.51 13.61 -5.20
CA ALA A 85 -2.81 14.76 -5.77
C ALA A 85 -3.48 15.27 -7.06
N VAL A 86 -4.06 14.38 -7.87
CA VAL A 86 -4.87 14.80 -9.04
C VAL A 86 -6.15 15.50 -8.58
N ALA A 87 -6.81 14.97 -7.56
CA ALA A 87 -8.09 15.50 -7.07
C ALA A 87 -7.96 16.87 -6.38
N ASP A 88 -6.91 17.07 -5.59
CA ASP A 88 -6.64 18.35 -4.89
C ASP A 88 -5.88 19.37 -5.74
N GLY A 89 -5.40 18.96 -6.92
CA GLY A 89 -4.69 19.81 -7.88
C GLY A 89 -3.18 19.91 -7.65
N SER A 90 -2.62 19.37 -6.59
CA SER A 90 -1.17 19.40 -6.30
C SER A 90 -0.34 18.63 -7.34
N PHE A 91 -0.96 17.65 -8.02
CA PHE A 91 -0.37 16.96 -9.16
C PHE A 91 0.13 17.91 -10.26
N PHE A 92 -0.64 18.96 -10.57
CA PHE A 92 -0.32 19.93 -11.61
C PHE A 92 0.80 20.90 -11.21
N GLU A 93 1.19 20.89 -9.93
CA GLU A 93 2.31 21.64 -9.38
C GLU A 93 3.57 20.79 -9.15
N ASN A 94 3.52 19.49 -9.48
CA ASN A 94 4.65 18.58 -9.30
C ASN A 94 5.90 19.08 -10.05
N PRO A 95 7.03 19.30 -9.34
CA PRO A 95 8.19 19.96 -9.92
C PRO A 95 8.87 19.16 -11.02
N ALA A 96 8.89 17.81 -10.92
CA ALA A 96 9.51 16.97 -11.95
C ALA A 96 8.70 16.98 -13.26
N TYR A 97 7.38 16.87 -13.18
CA TYR A 97 6.51 16.96 -14.34
C TYR A 97 6.56 18.35 -14.98
N LYS A 98 6.56 19.41 -14.14
CA LYS A 98 6.72 20.80 -14.63
C LYS A 98 8.02 20.95 -15.37
N SER A 99 9.15 20.52 -14.80
CA SER A 99 10.47 20.63 -15.42
C SER A 99 10.52 19.96 -16.80
N ALA A 100 9.97 18.74 -16.94
CA ALA A 100 9.93 18.03 -18.20
C ALA A 100 9.10 18.77 -19.28
N MET A 101 7.95 19.32 -18.89
CA MET A 101 7.06 20.04 -19.80
C MET A 101 7.61 21.43 -20.16
N ASP A 102 8.20 22.15 -19.20
CA ASP A 102 8.83 23.45 -19.43
C ASP A 102 10.04 23.33 -20.37
N GLU A 103 10.79 22.24 -20.26
CA GLU A 103 11.88 21.95 -21.21
C GLU A 103 11.34 21.79 -22.64
N CYS A 104 10.23 21.07 -22.83
CA CYS A 104 9.57 20.93 -24.11
C CYS A 104 9.13 22.31 -24.68
N VAL A 105 8.53 23.14 -23.85
CA VAL A 105 8.08 24.50 -24.28
C VAL A 105 9.26 25.37 -24.62
N ARG A 106 10.35 25.30 -23.83
CA ARG A 106 11.57 26.13 -24.04
C ARG A 106 12.34 25.76 -25.29
N THR A 107 12.46 24.45 -25.58
CA THR A 107 13.33 23.94 -26.66
C THR A 107 12.57 23.61 -27.94
N GLY A 108 11.25 23.43 -27.88
CA GLY A 108 10.45 22.85 -28.95
C GLY A 108 10.60 21.33 -29.05
N ALA A 109 11.17 20.66 -28.04
CA ALA A 109 11.25 19.22 -27.96
C ALA A 109 9.86 18.60 -27.65
N ARG A 110 9.73 17.32 -27.89
CA ARG A 110 8.47 16.57 -27.73
C ARG A 110 8.35 16.00 -26.33
N LEU A 111 7.11 15.90 -25.87
CA LEU A 111 6.76 15.17 -24.65
C LEU A 111 6.24 13.79 -25.00
N HIS A 112 6.83 12.77 -24.40
CA HIS A 112 6.40 11.39 -24.51
C HIS A 112 5.83 10.90 -23.17
N LEU A 113 4.60 10.39 -23.18
CA LEU A 113 3.93 9.76 -22.03
C LEU A 113 3.89 8.27 -22.31
N MET A 114 4.57 7.47 -21.49
CA MET A 114 4.66 6.02 -21.68
C MET A 114 4.19 5.27 -20.46
N GLY A 115 3.48 4.15 -20.62
CA GLY A 115 3.13 3.25 -19.54
C GLY A 115 1.89 2.42 -19.77
N LEU A 116 1.51 1.64 -18.75
CA LEU A 116 0.39 0.71 -18.83
C LEU A 116 -0.94 1.48 -18.90
N LEU A 117 -1.73 1.14 -19.90
CA LEU A 117 -3.01 1.79 -20.21
C LEU A 117 -4.18 0.93 -19.74
N SER A 118 -4.58 1.07 -18.49
CA SER A 118 -5.78 0.44 -17.91
C SER A 118 -6.25 1.19 -16.66
N ASP A 119 -7.37 0.79 -16.11
CA ASP A 119 -7.90 1.21 -14.81
C ASP A 119 -7.65 0.18 -13.69
N GLY A 120 -6.89 -0.87 -13.96
CA GLY A 120 -6.60 -1.95 -13.01
C GLY A 120 -5.87 -1.51 -11.74
N GLY A 121 -5.15 -0.39 -11.78
CA GLY A 121 -4.57 0.25 -10.59
C GLY A 121 -3.44 -0.53 -9.92
N VAL A 122 -2.85 -1.52 -10.60
CA VAL A 122 -1.74 -2.32 -10.07
C VAL A 122 -0.38 -1.71 -10.39
N HIS A 123 -0.19 -1.24 -11.61
CA HIS A 123 1.07 -0.63 -12.08
C HIS A 123 0.93 0.85 -12.44
N SER A 124 -0.23 1.25 -12.90
CA SER A 124 -0.60 2.59 -13.35
C SER A 124 -2.11 2.77 -13.24
N HIS A 125 -2.59 3.96 -13.58
CA HIS A 125 -4.02 4.20 -13.72
C HIS A 125 -4.27 5.20 -14.86
N ILE A 126 -5.23 4.92 -15.74
CA ILE A 126 -5.55 5.73 -16.92
C ILE A 126 -5.85 7.20 -16.57
N ASN A 127 -6.48 7.46 -15.41
CA ASN A 127 -6.77 8.83 -14.95
C ASN A 127 -5.50 9.66 -14.69
N HIS A 128 -4.38 9.01 -14.29
CA HIS A 128 -3.10 9.71 -14.12
C HIS A 128 -2.51 10.13 -15.47
N LEU A 129 -2.65 9.29 -16.51
CA LEU A 129 -2.30 9.67 -17.88
C LEU A 129 -3.16 10.84 -18.38
N PHE A 130 -4.46 10.80 -18.12
CA PHE A 130 -5.37 11.91 -18.49
C PHE A 130 -5.01 13.21 -17.77
N ALA A 131 -4.59 13.13 -16.51
CA ALA A 131 -4.09 14.28 -15.77
C ALA A 131 -2.77 14.85 -16.39
N LEU A 132 -1.85 13.99 -16.84
CA LEU A 132 -0.63 14.44 -17.54
C LEU A 132 -0.93 15.10 -18.89
N LEU A 133 -1.89 14.58 -19.65
CA LEU A 133 -2.35 15.20 -20.90
C LEU A 133 -2.95 16.59 -20.63
N GLU A 134 -3.80 16.70 -19.61
CA GLU A 134 -4.37 18.00 -19.20
C GLU A 134 -3.27 18.96 -18.72
N MET A 135 -2.29 18.46 -17.97
CA MET A 135 -1.15 19.27 -17.53
C MET A 135 -0.33 19.79 -18.73
N ALA A 136 -0.04 18.92 -19.71
CA ALA A 136 0.67 19.30 -20.93
C ALA A 136 -0.09 20.37 -21.71
N ARG A 137 -1.42 20.25 -21.84
CA ARG A 137 -2.29 21.27 -22.45
C ARG A 137 -2.21 22.60 -21.69
N ARG A 138 -2.35 22.59 -20.38
CA ARG A 138 -2.27 23.81 -19.53
C ARG A 138 -0.93 24.52 -19.67
N ARG A 139 0.16 23.76 -19.83
CA ARG A 139 1.51 24.30 -19.99
C ARG A 139 1.86 24.70 -21.43
N GLY A 140 1.00 24.40 -22.39
CA GLY A 140 1.21 24.78 -23.81
C GLY A 140 2.26 23.93 -24.53
N VAL A 141 2.45 22.66 -24.11
CA VAL A 141 3.31 21.72 -24.84
C VAL A 141 2.65 21.40 -26.18
N LYS A 142 3.40 21.62 -27.31
CA LYS A 142 2.83 21.47 -28.64
C LYS A 142 2.74 20.04 -29.12
N ASP A 143 3.82 19.29 -28.95
CA ASP A 143 3.96 17.93 -29.48
C ASP A 143 3.97 16.94 -28.31
N VAL A 144 2.84 16.26 -28.09
CA VAL A 144 2.66 15.27 -27.04
C VAL A 144 2.32 13.93 -27.68
N TYR A 145 3.09 12.90 -27.36
CA TYR A 145 2.93 11.54 -27.87
C TYR A 145 2.73 10.54 -26.74
N VAL A 146 1.84 9.57 -26.95
CA VAL A 146 1.57 8.51 -25.97
C VAL A 146 2.05 7.16 -26.51
N HIS A 147 2.85 6.46 -25.71
CA HIS A 147 3.27 5.09 -25.95
C HIS A 147 2.48 4.18 -25.00
N ALA A 148 1.39 3.62 -25.50
CA ALA A 148 0.45 2.84 -24.73
C ALA A 148 0.90 1.38 -24.57
N LEU A 149 1.10 0.94 -23.34
CA LEU A 149 1.34 -0.48 -23.01
C LEU A 149 0.01 -1.10 -22.59
N LEU A 150 -0.42 -2.16 -23.28
CA LEU A 150 -1.71 -2.82 -23.01
C LEU A 150 -1.57 -3.88 -21.92
N ASP A 151 -2.61 -4.02 -21.11
CA ASP A 151 -2.59 -4.80 -19.86
C ASP A 151 -2.96 -6.28 -20.07
N GLY A 152 -4.21 -6.62 -20.01
CA GLY A 152 -4.73 -7.98 -20.18
C GLY A 152 -4.41 -8.96 -19.04
N ARG A 153 -3.81 -8.50 -17.93
CA ARG A 153 -3.54 -9.30 -16.71
C ARG A 153 -4.25 -8.77 -15.47
N ASP A 154 -4.19 -7.45 -15.28
CA ASP A 154 -4.79 -6.79 -14.13
C ASP A 154 -6.24 -6.36 -14.44
N VAL A 155 -6.61 -6.42 -15.72
CA VAL A 155 -7.95 -6.24 -16.28
C VAL A 155 -8.27 -7.36 -17.29
N ALA A 156 -9.49 -7.37 -17.81
CA ALA A 156 -9.91 -8.39 -18.79
C ALA A 156 -8.97 -8.44 -20.03
N PRO A 157 -8.64 -9.63 -20.55
CA PRO A 157 -7.61 -9.82 -21.59
C PRO A 157 -7.88 -9.13 -22.94
N THR A 158 -9.10 -8.65 -23.18
CA THR A 158 -9.53 -7.97 -24.42
C THR A 158 -10.20 -6.63 -24.14
N SER A 159 -9.83 -5.96 -23.06
CA SER A 159 -10.35 -4.63 -22.68
C SER A 159 -9.56 -3.47 -23.28
N GLY A 160 -8.35 -3.72 -23.80
CA GLY A 160 -7.40 -2.72 -24.28
C GLY A 160 -7.95 -1.82 -25.38
N ALA A 161 -8.74 -2.34 -26.32
CA ALA A 161 -9.37 -1.53 -27.36
C ALA A 161 -10.26 -0.43 -26.77
N GLY A 162 -10.99 -0.73 -25.69
CA GLY A 162 -11.80 0.24 -24.98
C GLY A 162 -10.96 1.34 -24.32
N PHE A 163 -9.83 0.99 -23.69
CA PHE A 163 -8.93 1.97 -23.09
C PHE A 163 -8.20 2.81 -24.13
N VAL A 164 -7.79 2.24 -25.27
CA VAL A 164 -7.19 2.99 -26.37
C VAL A 164 -8.21 3.97 -26.96
N LYS A 165 -9.45 3.55 -27.15
CA LYS A 165 -10.52 4.43 -27.61
C LYS A 165 -10.74 5.60 -26.63
N ALA A 166 -10.83 5.33 -25.32
CA ALA A 166 -10.97 6.37 -24.31
C ALA A 166 -9.79 7.35 -24.32
N LEU A 167 -8.55 6.87 -24.57
CA LEU A 167 -7.38 7.70 -24.72
C LEU A 167 -7.46 8.61 -25.96
N VAL A 168 -7.85 8.06 -27.11
CA VAL A 168 -8.03 8.83 -28.37
C VAL A 168 -9.09 9.91 -28.20
N GLU A 169 -10.22 9.56 -27.59
CA GLU A 169 -11.31 10.51 -27.28
C GLU A 169 -10.83 11.61 -26.33
N LYS A 170 -10.05 11.27 -25.31
CA LYS A 170 -9.48 12.24 -24.36
C LYS A 170 -8.47 13.18 -25.03
N CYS A 171 -7.61 12.68 -25.90
CA CYS A 171 -6.70 13.50 -26.69
C CYS A 171 -7.47 14.49 -27.59
N ALA A 172 -8.54 14.03 -28.24
CA ALA A 172 -9.40 14.87 -29.06
C ALA A 172 -10.14 15.95 -28.24
N GLU A 173 -10.69 15.57 -27.08
CA GLU A 173 -11.33 16.51 -26.13
C GLU A 173 -10.39 17.62 -25.70
N LEU A 174 -9.15 17.28 -25.37
CA LEU A 174 -8.14 18.22 -24.90
C LEU A 174 -7.46 19.00 -26.03
N GLY A 175 -7.58 18.55 -27.28
CA GLY A 175 -6.85 19.11 -28.42
C GLY A 175 -5.35 18.92 -28.30
N THR A 176 -4.88 17.93 -27.55
CA THR A 176 -3.46 17.61 -27.34
C THR A 176 -3.26 16.10 -27.17
N GLY A 177 -2.08 15.62 -27.57
CA GLY A 177 -1.72 14.22 -27.49
C GLY A 177 -2.11 13.42 -28.74
N LYS A 178 -1.24 12.45 -29.08
CA LYS A 178 -1.45 11.46 -30.15
C LYS A 178 -0.90 10.13 -29.68
N VAL A 179 -1.56 9.03 -30.02
CA VAL A 179 -1.01 7.70 -29.78
C VAL A 179 0.08 7.44 -30.81
N ALA A 180 1.33 7.32 -30.34
CA ALA A 180 2.47 7.06 -31.21
C ALA A 180 2.72 5.57 -31.40
N THR A 181 2.64 4.79 -30.31
CA THR A 181 2.81 3.34 -30.37
C THR A 181 1.86 2.63 -29.43
N ILE A 182 1.52 1.38 -29.77
CA ILE A 182 0.80 0.44 -28.94
C ILE A 182 1.61 -0.85 -28.85
N GLN A 183 1.68 -1.47 -27.68
CA GLN A 183 2.27 -2.79 -27.49
C GLN A 183 1.74 -3.44 -26.22
N GLY A 184 1.67 -4.77 -26.20
CA GLY A 184 1.36 -5.51 -24.98
C GLY A 184 2.45 -5.36 -23.91
N ARG A 185 2.05 -5.44 -22.63
CA ARG A 185 2.99 -5.40 -21.50
C ARG A 185 4.07 -6.49 -21.54
N PHE A 186 3.84 -7.57 -22.29
CA PHE A 186 4.82 -8.61 -22.55
C PHE A 186 6.13 -8.08 -23.15
N TYR A 187 6.07 -7.00 -23.94
CA TYR A 187 7.23 -6.36 -24.58
C TYR A 187 7.76 -5.18 -23.76
N GLY A 188 6.89 -4.25 -23.37
CA GLY A 188 7.28 -3.01 -22.73
C GLY A 188 7.43 -3.07 -21.22
N MET A 189 7.05 -4.17 -20.57
CA MET A 189 7.02 -4.33 -19.12
C MET A 189 7.57 -5.69 -18.66
N ASP A 190 8.62 -6.19 -19.29
CA ASP A 190 9.35 -7.35 -18.80
C ASP A 190 10.04 -7.02 -17.46
N ARG A 191 10.30 -8.04 -16.65
CA ARG A 191 11.05 -7.94 -15.39
C ARG A 191 12.03 -9.10 -15.16
N ASP A 192 12.14 -9.98 -16.16
CA ASP A 192 12.89 -11.23 -16.08
C ASP A 192 14.12 -11.21 -16.99
N LYS A 193 14.54 -9.98 -17.40
CA LYS A 193 15.69 -9.72 -18.30
C LYS A 193 15.56 -10.42 -19.66
N ARG A 194 14.34 -10.54 -20.15
CA ARG A 194 14.07 -11.03 -21.49
C ARG A 194 14.28 -9.90 -22.50
N TRP A 195 15.55 -9.59 -22.71
CA TRP A 195 15.98 -8.48 -23.58
C TRP A 195 15.47 -8.60 -25.01
N ASP A 196 15.25 -9.84 -25.51
CA ASP A 196 14.62 -10.12 -26.78
C ASP A 196 13.19 -9.53 -26.91
N ARG A 197 12.49 -9.35 -25.80
CA ARG A 197 11.17 -8.74 -25.74
C ARG A 197 11.29 -7.23 -25.59
N VAL A 198 12.09 -6.78 -24.64
CA VAL A 198 12.31 -5.34 -24.34
C VAL A 198 12.85 -4.63 -25.55
N GLU A 199 13.77 -5.22 -26.31
CA GLU A 199 14.34 -4.66 -27.53
C GLU A 199 13.25 -4.38 -28.58
N LYS A 200 12.31 -5.30 -28.81
CA LYS A 200 11.19 -5.06 -29.75
C LYS A 200 10.34 -3.87 -29.35
N GLY A 201 10.03 -3.76 -28.06
CA GLY A 201 9.31 -2.61 -27.53
C GLY A 201 10.10 -1.31 -27.65
N TYR A 202 11.39 -1.34 -27.34
CA TYR A 202 12.32 -0.21 -27.49
C TYR A 202 12.41 0.24 -28.95
N ARG A 203 12.59 -0.68 -29.90
CA ARG A 203 12.67 -0.37 -31.33
C ARG A 203 11.41 0.31 -31.86
N ALA A 204 10.24 -0.08 -31.37
CA ALA A 204 8.99 0.58 -31.74
C ALA A 204 8.96 2.04 -31.25
N VAL A 205 9.31 2.31 -29.99
CA VAL A 205 9.21 3.67 -29.42
C VAL A 205 10.35 4.59 -29.85
N VAL A 206 11.54 4.05 -30.22
CA VAL A 206 12.72 4.84 -30.59
C VAL A 206 12.97 4.86 -32.09
N CYS A 207 12.83 3.71 -32.76
CA CYS A 207 13.19 3.57 -34.17
C CYS A 207 11.97 3.60 -35.11
N GLY A 208 10.76 3.50 -34.59
CA GLY A 208 9.54 3.35 -35.40
C GLY A 208 9.45 1.99 -36.11
N GLU A 209 10.13 0.98 -35.57
CA GLU A 209 10.13 -0.39 -36.07
C GLU A 209 9.00 -1.20 -35.43
N GLY A 210 8.12 -1.78 -36.22
CA GLY A 210 6.98 -2.58 -35.79
C GLY A 210 5.91 -2.68 -36.87
N VAL A 211 4.75 -3.22 -36.48
CA VAL A 211 3.57 -3.19 -37.35
C VAL A 211 3.18 -1.72 -37.57
N GLN A 212 2.75 -1.36 -38.77
CA GLN A 212 2.34 0.01 -39.09
C GLN A 212 0.82 0.05 -39.21
N ASP A 213 0.18 0.84 -38.35
CA ASP A 213 -1.27 1.08 -38.40
C ASP A 213 -1.58 2.46 -37.79
N SER A 214 -2.06 3.38 -38.60
CA SER A 214 -2.34 4.76 -38.17
C SER A 214 -3.59 4.90 -37.31
N ASP A 215 -4.44 3.86 -37.22
CA ASP A 215 -5.58 3.82 -36.32
C ASP A 215 -5.27 2.92 -35.11
N PRO A 216 -5.03 3.52 -33.92
CA PRO A 216 -4.65 2.75 -32.75
C PRO A 216 -5.75 1.80 -32.25
N VAL A 217 -7.03 2.11 -32.44
CA VAL A 217 -8.13 1.22 -32.06
C VAL A 217 -8.21 0.04 -33.01
N HIS A 218 -8.14 0.31 -34.32
CA HIS A 218 -8.12 -0.72 -35.35
C HIS A 218 -6.96 -1.70 -35.16
N ALA A 219 -5.77 -1.21 -34.82
CA ALA A 219 -4.60 -2.06 -34.56
C ALA A 219 -4.84 -3.10 -33.44
N VAL A 220 -5.51 -2.71 -32.36
CA VAL A 220 -5.86 -3.65 -31.27
C VAL A 220 -6.94 -4.62 -31.70
N GLU A 221 -7.96 -4.15 -32.43
CA GLU A 221 -9.04 -5.03 -32.93
C GLU A 221 -8.54 -6.07 -33.93
N GLU A 222 -7.59 -5.72 -34.81
CA GLU A 222 -6.94 -6.67 -35.71
C GLU A 222 -6.11 -7.70 -34.97
N SER A 223 -5.43 -7.30 -33.86
CA SER A 223 -4.75 -8.24 -32.98
C SER A 223 -5.73 -9.26 -32.37
N TYR A 224 -6.91 -8.82 -31.93
CA TYR A 224 -7.94 -9.73 -31.40
C TYR A 224 -8.48 -10.68 -32.47
N LYS A 225 -8.68 -10.21 -33.69
CA LYS A 225 -9.09 -11.07 -34.83
C LYS A 225 -8.05 -12.17 -35.14
N ALA A 226 -6.76 -11.85 -34.89
CA ALA A 226 -5.66 -12.81 -35.00
C ALA A 226 -5.53 -13.74 -33.78
N GLY A 227 -6.41 -13.62 -32.76
CA GLY A 227 -6.36 -14.41 -31.54
C GLY A 227 -5.32 -13.94 -30.51
N VAL A 228 -4.77 -12.74 -30.67
CA VAL A 228 -3.74 -12.17 -29.77
C VAL A 228 -4.41 -11.14 -28.86
N THR A 229 -4.37 -11.39 -27.55
CA THR A 229 -4.96 -10.54 -26.52
C THR A 229 -4.01 -9.42 -26.09
N ASP A 230 -4.50 -8.47 -25.28
CA ASP A 230 -3.83 -7.24 -24.86
C ASP A 230 -2.38 -7.45 -24.43
N GLU A 231 -2.13 -8.41 -23.54
CA GLU A 231 -0.80 -8.68 -23.00
C GLU A 231 0.26 -8.90 -24.10
N PHE A 232 -0.14 -9.51 -25.21
CA PHE A 232 0.76 -10.01 -26.27
C PHE A 232 0.68 -9.20 -27.57
N VAL A 233 -0.07 -8.10 -27.61
CA VAL A 233 -0.15 -7.25 -28.80
C VAL A 233 1.25 -6.86 -29.24
N VAL A 234 1.57 -7.20 -30.49
CA VAL A 234 2.89 -6.94 -31.08
C VAL A 234 3.13 -5.43 -31.18
N PRO A 235 4.36 -4.94 -30.92
CA PRO A 235 4.65 -3.52 -31.04
C PRO A 235 4.21 -2.93 -32.39
N THR A 236 3.31 -1.95 -32.31
CA THR A 236 2.66 -1.29 -33.45
C THR A 236 2.91 0.21 -33.40
N VAL A 237 3.33 0.78 -34.50
CA VAL A 237 3.60 2.22 -34.68
C VAL A 237 2.38 2.87 -35.31
N CYS A 238 1.76 3.79 -34.58
CA CYS A 238 0.56 4.52 -35.04
C CYS A 238 0.90 5.91 -35.60
N ASP A 239 1.94 6.57 -35.05
CA ASP A 239 2.47 7.81 -35.61
C ASP A 239 4.02 7.78 -35.59
N PRO A 240 4.68 7.63 -36.76
CA PRO A 240 6.14 7.55 -36.82
C PRO A 240 6.84 8.87 -36.43
N ASN A 241 6.11 10.01 -36.41
CA ASN A 241 6.64 11.26 -35.89
C ASN A 241 6.81 11.25 -34.37
N GLY A 242 6.15 10.34 -33.68
CA GLY A 242 6.22 10.17 -32.25
C GLY A 242 7.36 9.27 -31.75
N CYS A 243 8.38 8.97 -32.58
CA CYS A 243 9.58 8.26 -32.10
C CYS A 243 10.38 9.15 -31.14
N ILE A 244 10.84 8.58 -30.03
CA ILE A 244 11.66 9.26 -29.01
C ILE A 244 13.04 9.60 -29.61
N ARG A 245 13.50 10.84 -29.43
CA ARG A 245 14.79 11.35 -29.97
C ARG A 245 15.58 12.10 -28.90
N SER A 246 16.84 12.33 -29.19
CA SER A 246 17.72 13.10 -28.31
C SER A 246 17.10 14.47 -27.94
N GLY A 247 17.12 14.80 -26.68
CA GLY A 247 16.58 16.04 -26.12
C GLY A 247 15.07 16.05 -25.83
N ASP A 248 14.35 14.99 -26.20
CA ASP A 248 12.93 14.88 -25.85
C ASP A 248 12.72 14.63 -24.33
N SER A 249 11.55 14.98 -23.84
CA SER A 249 11.11 14.65 -22.48
C SER A 249 10.26 13.39 -22.48
N VAL A 250 10.52 12.49 -21.54
CA VAL A 250 9.75 11.24 -21.36
C VAL A 250 9.23 11.17 -19.93
N ILE A 251 7.95 10.89 -19.75
CA ILE A 251 7.34 10.59 -18.44
C ILE A 251 6.83 9.17 -18.49
N PHE A 252 7.39 8.29 -17.64
CA PHE A 252 6.86 6.93 -17.47
C PHE A 252 5.82 6.96 -16.36
N ILE A 253 4.55 6.67 -16.71
CA ILE A 253 3.39 6.86 -15.83
C ILE A 253 3.20 5.77 -14.77
N ASN A 254 3.90 4.66 -14.88
CA ASN A 254 3.79 3.57 -13.91
C ASN A 254 4.29 4.02 -12.53
N PHE A 255 3.53 3.72 -11.49
CA PHE A 255 3.95 3.95 -10.11
C PHE A 255 4.56 2.69 -9.46
N ARG A 256 4.23 1.47 -9.92
CA ARG A 256 4.87 0.24 -9.45
C ARG A 256 6.17 -0.01 -10.21
N PRO A 257 7.31 -0.19 -9.48
CA PRO A 257 8.64 -0.13 -10.08
C PRO A 257 9.05 -1.36 -10.89
N ASP A 258 8.64 -2.57 -10.46
CA ASP A 258 9.23 -3.85 -10.86
C ASP A 258 9.29 -4.07 -12.39
N ARG A 259 8.28 -3.64 -13.12
CA ARG A 259 8.17 -3.80 -14.57
C ARG A 259 8.51 -2.54 -15.39
N ALA A 260 8.84 -1.45 -14.71
CA ALA A 260 9.25 -0.21 -15.39
C ALA A 260 10.79 -0.09 -15.52
N ARG A 261 11.55 -0.84 -14.73
CA ARG A 261 13.01 -0.74 -14.62
C ARG A 261 13.73 -1.00 -15.93
N GLU A 262 13.39 -2.09 -16.61
CA GLU A 262 14.14 -2.55 -17.78
C GLU A 262 14.04 -1.59 -18.96
N MET A 263 12.83 -1.18 -19.32
CA MET A 263 12.62 -0.19 -20.37
C MET A 263 13.25 1.18 -20.00
N THR A 264 13.14 1.59 -18.74
CA THR A 264 13.77 2.82 -18.26
C THR A 264 15.29 2.75 -18.42
N ARG A 265 15.95 1.67 -17.97
CA ARG A 265 17.39 1.50 -18.17
C ARG A 265 17.79 1.48 -19.64
N ALA A 266 17.02 0.80 -20.48
CA ALA A 266 17.26 0.78 -21.91
C ALA A 266 17.23 2.19 -22.53
N LEU A 267 16.43 3.11 -21.99
CA LEU A 267 16.31 4.47 -22.50
C LEU A 267 17.38 5.43 -21.93
N VAL A 268 17.70 5.32 -20.61
CA VAL A 268 18.45 6.39 -19.91
C VAL A 268 19.81 5.99 -19.38
N ASP A 269 20.12 4.69 -19.28
CA ASP A 269 21.39 4.23 -18.70
C ASP A 269 22.49 4.12 -19.79
N PRO A 270 23.53 4.95 -19.76
CA PRO A 270 24.62 4.86 -20.73
C PRO A 270 25.40 3.55 -20.66
N ALA A 271 25.38 2.86 -19.49
CA ALA A 271 26.04 1.59 -19.28
C ALA A 271 25.13 0.37 -19.56
N PHE A 272 23.93 0.58 -20.11
CA PHE A 272 23.02 -0.51 -20.46
C PHE A 272 23.62 -1.44 -21.52
N ASP A 273 23.60 -2.73 -21.26
CA ASP A 273 24.21 -3.78 -22.08
C ASP A 273 23.24 -4.92 -22.47
N GLY A 274 21.94 -4.77 -22.21
CA GLY A 274 20.94 -5.80 -22.49
C GLY A 274 20.73 -6.09 -23.99
N PHE A 275 20.88 -5.09 -24.86
CA PHE A 275 20.88 -5.20 -26.31
C PHE A 275 21.59 -4.00 -26.94
N GLU A 276 21.97 -4.11 -28.21
CA GLU A 276 22.57 -3.00 -28.96
C GLU A 276 21.49 -2.00 -29.37
N ARG A 277 21.64 -0.73 -28.94
CA ARG A 277 20.74 0.35 -29.33
C ARG A 277 21.06 0.81 -30.76
N PRO A 278 20.09 0.73 -31.71
CA PRO A 278 20.37 1.11 -33.11
C PRO A 278 20.86 2.55 -33.29
N ASN A 279 20.33 3.47 -32.47
CA ASN A 279 20.68 4.89 -32.49
C ASN A 279 21.74 5.30 -31.46
N GLY A 280 22.36 4.30 -30.79
CA GLY A 280 23.25 4.55 -29.67
C GLY A 280 22.53 5.12 -28.43
N PHE A 281 23.30 5.57 -27.45
CA PHE A 281 22.79 6.33 -26.32
C PHE A 281 22.60 7.80 -26.70
N PHE A 282 21.49 8.38 -26.25
CA PHE A 282 21.24 9.82 -26.36
C PHE A 282 20.54 10.34 -25.08
N PRO A 283 20.78 11.63 -24.72
CA PRO A 283 20.20 12.20 -23.52
C PRO A 283 18.71 12.47 -23.69
N LEU A 284 17.97 12.23 -22.58
CA LEU A 284 16.55 12.54 -22.44
C LEU A 284 16.31 13.32 -21.16
N HIS A 285 15.26 14.13 -21.13
CA HIS A 285 14.71 14.61 -19.86
C HIS A 285 13.69 13.59 -19.36
N TYR A 286 14.14 12.65 -18.53
CA TYR A 286 13.34 11.50 -18.16
C TYR A 286 12.77 11.61 -16.74
N VAL A 287 11.47 11.37 -16.59
CA VAL A 287 10.77 11.38 -15.32
C VAL A 287 10.13 10.02 -15.05
N CYS A 288 10.54 9.40 -13.94
CA CYS A 288 9.85 8.27 -13.36
C CYS A 288 8.73 8.77 -12.42
N THR A 289 7.53 8.23 -12.52
CA THR A 289 6.45 8.62 -11.60
C THR A 289 6.81 8.32 -10.15
N THR A 290 7.41 7.15 -9.86
CA THR A 290 7.98 6.80 -8.56
C THR A 290 9.45 6.41 -8.71
N GLN A 291 10.15 6.15 -7.62
CA GLN A 291 11.52 5.65 -7.68
C GLN A 291 11.55 4.18 -8.10
N TYR A 292 11.92 3.91 -9.35
CA TYR A 292 11.97 2.52 -9.84
C TYR A 292 13.18 1.74 -9.30
N ASP A 293 14.32 2.41 -9.19
CA ASP A 293 15.55 1.88 -8.63
C ASP A 293 16.50 3.06 -8.36
N ALA A 294 17.07 3.13 -7.16
CA ALA A 294 17.98 4.21 -6.77
C ALA A 294 19.28 4.26 -7.60
N THR A 295 19.62 3.18 -8.32
CA THR A 295 20.82 3.08 -9.16
C THR A 295 20.59 3.46 -10.62
N ILE A 296 19.35 3.78 -11.04
CA ILE A 296 19.08 4.24 -12.40
C ILE A 296 19.55 5.69 -12.55
N PRO A 297 20.49 5.97 -13.46
CA PRO A 297 20.98 7.33 -13.68
C PRO A 297 20.04 8.15 -14.56
N ASN A 298 20.28 9.47 -14.63
CA ASN A 298 19.64 10.39 -15.59
C ASN A 298 18.10 10.44 -15.49
N VAL A 299 17.54 10.27 -14.30
CA VAL A 299 16.10 10.34 -14.06
C VAL A 299 15.74 11.36 -12.97
N SER A 300 14.59 12.00 -13.13
CA SER A 300 13.89 12.71 -12.06
C SER A 300 12.74 11.85 -11.55
N ILE A 301 12.33 12.06 -10.29
CA ILE A 301 11.26 11.28 -9.66
C ILE A 301 10.16 12.24 -9.27
N ALA A 302 8.93 11.96 -9.74
CA ALA A 302 7.78 12.83 -9.47
C ALA A 302 7.22 12.62 -8.06
N PHE A 303 7.10 11.38 -7.64
CA PHE A 303 6.64 10.99 -6.30
C PHE A 303 7.73 10.13 -5.63
N PRO A 304 8.73 10.75 -5.01
CA PRO A 304 9.77 10.02 -4.30
C PRO A 304 9.18 9.25 -3.11
N PRO A 305 9.89 8.20 -2.60
CA PRO A 305 9.52 7.55 -1.36
C PRO A 305 9.36 8.58 -0.25
N GLU A 306 8.32 8.44 0.55
CA GLU A 306 8.10 9.30 1.71
C GLU A 306 8.79 8.70 2.94
N GLU A 307 9.62 9.48 3.60
CA GLU A 307 10.11 9.14 4.94
C GLU A 307 9.01 9.40 5.96
N ILE A 308 8.69 8.37 6.74
CA ILE A 308 7.66 8.47 7.76
C ILE A 308 8.32 8.94 9.06
N GLU A 309 8.56 10.26 9.15
CA GLU A 309 9.14 10.90 10.32
C GLU A 309 8.15 11.03 11.49
N MET A 310 8.68 11.17 12.69
CA MET A 310 7.93 11.41 13.92
C MET A 310 6.87 10.33 14.17
N THR A 311 7.22 9.05 13.87
CA THR A 311 6.41 7.92 14.31
C THR A 311 6.24 7.91 15.83
N PHE A 312 5.24 7.21 16.32
CA PHE A 312 4.99 7.15 17.76
C PHE A 312 6.22 6.69 18.55
N GLY A 313 6.93 5.66 18.03
CA GLY A 313 8.16 5.16 18.65
C GLY A 313 9.28 6.20 18.68
N GLU A 314 9.51 6.90 17.56
CA GLU A 314 10.48 7.98 17.47
C GLU A 314 10.15 9.13 18.42
N TYR A 315 8.88 9.53 18.45
CA TYR A 315 8.43 10.63 19.30
C TYR A 315 8.56 10.31 20.80
N LEU A 316 8.19 9.08 21.21
CA LEU A 316 8.40 8.61 22.58
C LEU A 316 9.88 8.64 22.97
N GLY A 317 10.77 8.20 22.06
CA GLY A 317 12.21 8.26 22.26
C GLY A 317 12.73 9.68 22.48
N LYS A 318 12.24 10.66 21.67
CA LYS A 318 12.57 12.10 21.85
C LYS A 318 12.07 12.67 23.18
N LEU A 319 10.98 12.14 23.70
CA LEU A 319 10.43 12.52 25.03
C LEU A 319 11.08 11.77 26.20
N GLY A 320 12.07 10.89 25.93
CA GLY A 320 12.72 10.07 26.96
C GLY A 320 11.80 9.03 27.61
N LYS A 321 10.73 8.64 26.91
CA LYS A 321 9.79 7.59 27.38
C LYS A 321 10.33 6.20 27.06
N THR A 322 10.04 5.24 27.93
CA THR A 322 10.39 3.85 27.71
C THR A 322 9.23 3.09 27.10
N GLN A 323 9.53 2.26 26.13
CA GLN A 323 8.53 1.52 25.36
C GLN A 323 8.93 0.06 25.14
N LEU A 324 7.97 -0.85 25.08
CA LEU A 324 8.13 -2.26 24.75
C LEU A 324 7.37 -2.59 23.48
N ARG A 325 8.01 -3.34 22.58
CA ARG A 325 7.40 -4.02 21.43
C ARG A 325 7.43 -5.51 21.67
N ILE A 326 6.29 -6.18 21.63
CA ILE A 326 6.19 -7.60 21.88
C ILE A 326 5.19 -8.27 20.94
N ALA A 327 5.63 -9.34 20.29
CA ALA A 327 4.82 -10.21 19.45
C ALA A 327 5.53 -11.54 19.24
N GLU A 328 4.81 -12.53 18.72
CA GLU A 328 5.44 -13.73 18.17
C GLU A 328 6.00 -13.49 16.74
N THR A 329 6.83 -14.43 16.24
CA THR A 329 7.62 -14.29 15.01
C THR A 329 6.82 -13.74 13.84
N GLU A 330 5.60 -14.25 13.60
CA GLU A 330 4.75 -13.86 12.46
C GLU A 330 4.36 -12.38 12.47
N LYS A 331 4.27 -11.77 13.64
CA LYS A 331 3.85 -10.37 13.80
C LYS A 331 4.91 -9.45 14.42
N TYR A 332 6.13 -9.96 14.61
CA TYR A 332 7.21 -9.16 15.20
C TYR A 332 7.61 -7.97 14.33
N ALA A 333 7.75 -8.16 13.03
CA ALA A 333 8.06 -7.07 12.09
C ALA A 333 6.94 -6.00 12.09
N HIS A 334 5.68 -6.40 12.33
CA HIS A 334 4.54 -5.48 12.34
C HIS A 334 4.60 -4.51 13.52
N VAL A 335 4.91 -4.98 14.72
CA VAL A 335 5.06 -4.13 15.91
C VAL A 335 6.41 -3.39 15.99
N THR A 336 7.38 -3.69 15.11
CA THR A 336 8.70 -3.07 15.04
C THR A 336 8.88 -2.27 13.76
N PHE A 337 9.30 -2.90 12.67
CA PHE A 337 9.63 -2.29 11.38
C PHE A 337 8.47 -1.46 10.81
N PHE A 338 7.29 -2.06 10.62
CA PHE A 338 6.14 -1.37 10.04
C PHE A 338 5.59 -0.29 10.97
N PHE A 339 5.48 -0.57 12.27
CA PHE A 339 5.05 0.41 13.27
C PHE A 339 6.02 1.61 13.37
N ASN A 340 7.29 1.40 13.08
CA ASN A 340 8.32 2.44 13.04
C ASN A 340 8.45 3.09 11.64
N GLY A 341 7.45 2.94 10.77
CA GLY A 341 7.41 3.61 9.48
C GLY A 341 8.37 3.05 8.43
N GLY A 342 8.68 1.75 8.50
CA GLY A 342 9.60 1.09 7.57
C GLY A 342 11.07 1.23 7.92
N THR A 343 11.39 1.54 9.20
CA THR A 343 12.78 1.60 9.68
C THR A 343 13.08 0.51 10.71
N GLU A 344 14.25 -0.13 10.57
CA GLU A 344 14.77 -1.10 11.53
C GLU A 344 15.35 -0.44 12.80
N THR A 345 15.46 0.89 12.81
CA THR A 345 16.03 1.63 13.93
C THR A 345 15.27 1.34 15.22
N CYS A 346 16.00 0.95 16.25
CA CYS A 346 15.51 0.85 17.62
C CYS A 346 15.66 2.24 18.28
N TYR A 347 14.57 2.88 18.63
CA TYR A 347 14.60 4.22 19.19
C TYR A 347 15.06 4.24 20.65
N PRO A 348 15.59 5.37 21.16
CA PRO A 348 15.96 5.47 22.57
C PRO A 348 14.81 5.07 23.49
N GLY A 349 15.08 4.19 24.44
CA GLY A 349 14.06 3.67 25.37
C GLY A 349 13.15 2.57 24.81
N GLU A 350 13.37 2.10 23.58
CA GLU A 350 12.64 1.00 22.95
C GLU A 350 13.31 -0.35 23.27
N ASP A 351 12.58 -1.21 23.94
CA ASP A 351 12.91 -2.63 24.09
C ASP A 351 12.05 -3.47 23.15
N ARG A 352 12.62 -4.54 22.61
CA ARG A 352 11.94 -5.48 21.72
C ARG A 352 11.97 -6.87 22.32
N CYS A 353 10.82 -7.57 22.28
CA CYS A 353 10.65 -8.92 22.77
C CYS A 353 10.02 -9.80 21.69
N LEU A 354 10.82 -10.67 21.11
CA LEU A 354 10.39 -11.65 20.13
C LEU A 354 10.09 -12.98 20.85
N ILE A 355 8.88 -13.49 20.69
CA ILE A 355 8.50 -14.83 21.10
C ILE A 355 8.50 -15.73 19.85
N PRO A 356 9.23 -16.85 19.82
CA PRO A 356 9.22 -17.73 18.65
C PRO A 356 7.84 -18.32 18.40
N SER A 357 7.35 -18.23 17.16
CA SER A 357 6.17 -18.98 16.71
C SER A 357 6.49 -20.47 16.61
N PRO A 358 5.48 -21.38 16.79
CA PRO A 358 5.68 -22.81 16.62
C PRO A 358 6.13 -23.13 15.19
N LYS A 359 7.19 -23.96 15.04
CA LYS A 359 7.73 -24.38 13.74
C LYS A 359 7.48 -25.84 13.42
N GLU A 360 6.93 -26.57 14.38
CA GLU A 360 6.73 -28.02 14.31
C GLU A 360 5.52 -28.41 13.46
N PHE A 361 4.64 -27.45 13.16
CA PHE A 361 3.40 -27.65 12.42
C PHE A 361 3.46 -26.95 11.05
N PRO A 362 2.99 -27.57 9.98
CA PRO A 362 3.00 -26.97 8.64
C PRO A 362 2.00 -25.82 8.47
N THR A 363 0.92 -25.82 9.28
CA THR A 363 -0.15 -24.81 9.26
C THR A 363 -0.68 -24.57 10.67
N TYR A 364 -1.19 -23.37 10.93
CA TYR A 364 -1.60 -22.95 12.27
C TYR A 364 -3.01 -23.45 12.69
N ASP A 365 -3.79 -24.02 11.78
CA ASP A 365 -5.03 -24.74 12.17
C ASP A 365 -4.77 -25.97 13.03
N LEU A 366 -3.56 -26.52 12.98
CA LEU A 366 -3.13 -27.65 13.80
C LEU A 366 -2.71 -27.23 15.22
N ILE A 367 -2.41 -25.95 15.43
CA ILE A 367 -2.04 -25.35 16.70
C ILE A 367 -2.61 -23.93 16.82
N PRO A 368 -3.95 -23.75 16.93
CA PRO A 368 -4.59 -22.44 16.90
C PRO A 368 -4.15 -21.46 17.98
N GLU A 369 -3.68 -21.96 19.13
CA GLU A 369 -3.11 -21.17 20.20
C GLU A 369 -1.76 -20.56 19.84
N MET A 370 -1.06 -21.07 18.85
CA MET A 370 0.25 -20.58 18.41
C MET A 370 1.18 -20.31 19.61
N SER A 371 1.72 -19.10 19.73
CA SER A 371 2.50 -18.68 20.90
C SER A 371 1.78 -17.65 21.78
N ALA A 372 0.47 -17.45 21.62
CA ALA A 372 -0.29 -16.38 22.29
C ALA A 372 -0.15 -16.41 23.81
N TYR A 373 -0.26 -17.58 24.45
CA TYR A 373 -0.10 -17.70 25.90
C TYR A 373 1.29 -17.24 26.37
N LYS A 374 2.35 -17.59 25.65
CA LYS A 374 3.72 -17.16 25.97
C LYS A 374 3.89 -15.64 25.77
N VAL A 375 3.29 -15.08 24.72
CA VAL A 375 3.26 -13.62 24.48
C VAL A 375 2.52 -12.92 25.62
N ALA A 376 1.36 -13.43 26.03
CA ALA A 376 0.57 -12.85 27.10
C ALA A 376 1.26 -12.94 28.47
N ASP A 377 1.90 -14.05 28.78
CA ASP A 377 2.66 -14.24 30.02
C ASP A 377 3.83 -13.27 30.12
N GLU A 378 4.64 -13.19 29.08
CA GLU A 378 5.80 -12.29 29.03
C GLU A 378 5.34 -10.81 29.01
N CYS A 379 4.29 -10.48 28.26
CA CYS A 379 3.71 -9.15 28.23
C CYS A 379 3.23 -8.71 29.62
N ALA A 380 2.47 -9.56 30.32
CA ALA A 380 2.00 -9.30 31.68
C ALA A 380 3.16 -9.10 32.65
N ALA A 381 4.15 -9.97 32.63
CA ALA A 381 5.35 -9.86 33.47
C ALA A 381 6.14 -8.55 33.20
N ARG A 382 6.29 -8.16 31.93
CA ARG A 382 6.92 -6.91 31.54
C ARG A 382 6.11 -5.68 31.99
N ILE A 383 4.79 -5.71 31.89
CA ILE A 383 3.91 -4.68 32.42
C ILE A 383 4.08 -4.54 33.93
N GLU A 384 4.02 -5.66 34.66
CA GLU A 384 4.15 -5.67 36.12
C GLU A 384 5.54 -5.27 36.61
N SER A 385 6.57 -5.32 35.78
CA SER A 385 7.91 -4.84 36.12
C SER A 385 7.94 -3.32 36.40
N GLY A 386 6.95 -2.55 35.93
CA GLY A 386 6.88 -1.11 36.08
C GLY A 386 7.97 -0.34 35.32
N LYS A 387 8.65 -0.96 34.35
CA LYS A 387 9.74 -0.37 33.57
C LYS A 387 9.23 0.55 32.47
N TYR A 388 8.10 0.22 31.82
CA TYR A 388 7.66 0.85 30.60
C TYR A 388 6.57 1.90 30.80
N ASP A 389 6.68 3.01 30.05
CA ASP A 389 5.60 4.00 29.90
C ASP A 389 4.57 3.52 28.89
N VAL A 390 5.02 2.81 27.83
CA VAL A 390 4.18 2.30 26.75
C VAL A 390 4.52 0.85 26.44
N VAL A 391 3.49 0.04 26.15
CA VAL A 391 3.64 -1.33 25.62
C VAL A 391 2.79 -1.49 24.38
N ILE A 392 3.37 -1.99 23.29
CA ILE A 392 2.69 -2.37 22.06
C ILE A 392 2.80 -3.88 21.93
N CYS A 393 1.65 -4.57 21.98
CA CYS A 393 1.56 -6.02 21.92
C CYS A 393 0.65 -6.44 20.76
N ASN A 394 1.04 -7.48 20.02
CA ASN A 394 0.21 -8.09 18.98
C ASN A 394 -0.01 -9.57 19.30
N LEU A 395 -1.25 -10.03 19.16
CA LEU A 395 -1.68 -11.44 19.22
C LEU A 395 -2.08 -11.87 17.81
N ALA A 396 -1.31 -12.76 17.19
CA ALA A 396 -1.34 -13.09 15.78
C ALA A 396 -2.53 -14.00 15.36
N ASN A 397 -3.20 -14.63 16.29
CA ASN A 397 -3.98 -15.84 16.07
C ASN A 397 -5.17 -15.68 15.13
N CYS A 398 -5.99 -14.62 15.30
CA CYS A 398 -7.22 -14.47 14.50
C CYS A 398 -6.89 -14.30 13.00
N ASP A 399 -5.77 -13.67 12.66
CA ASP A 399 -5.30 -13.53 11.30
C ASP A 399 -4.67 -14.83 10.78
N MET A 400 -3.61 -15.29 11.44
CA MET A 400 -2.80 -16.41 10.96
C MET A 400 -3.61 -17.72 10.85
N VAL A 401 -4.49 -17.98 11.80
CA VAL A 401 -5.39 -19.15 11.76
C VAL A 401 -6.56 -18.89 10.79
N GLY A 402 -7.06 -17.66 10.72
CA GLY A 402 -8.10 -17.25 9.77
C GLY A 402 -7.72 -17.56 8.32
N HIS A 403 -6.46 -17.33 7.95
CA HIS A 403 -5.92 -17.64 6.63
C HIS A 403 -5.99 -19.13 6.25
N THR A 404 -6.15 -20.03 7.21
CA THR A 404 -6.32 -21.45 6.92
C THR A 404 -7.73 -21.81 6.43
N GLY A 405 -8.73 -20.96 6.72
CA GLY A 405 -10.14 -21.20 6.39
C GLY A 405 -10.77 -22.36 7.20
N VAL A 406 -10.09 -22.84 8.25
CA VAL A 406 -10.58 -23.94 9.09
C VAL A 406 -11.39 -23.37 10.26
N LYS A 407 -12.71 -23.41 10.16
CA LYS A 407 -13.64 -22.77 11.11
C LYS A 407 -13.39 -23.14 12.58
N ALA A 408 -13.24 -24.44 12.88
CA ALA A 408 -13.05 -24.89 14.26
C ALA A 408 -11.74 -24.34 14.87
N ALA A 409 -10.69 -24.26 14.05
CA ALA A 409 -9.41 -23.70 14.45
C ALA A 409 -9.50 -22.17 14.67
N ALA A 410 -10.18 -21.45 13.76
CA ALA A 410 -10.39 -20.01 13.89
C ALA A 410 -11.19 -19.67 15.17
N ILE A 411 -12.24 -20.45 15.50
CA ILE A 411 -12.98 -20.28 16.77
C ILE A 411 -12.03 -20.49 17.95
N LYS A 412 -11.22 -21.54 17.95
CA LYS A 412 -10.26 -21.80 19.03
C LYS A 412 -9.20 -20.71 19.16
N ALA A 413 -8.75 -20.15 18.03
CA ALA A 413 -7.82 -19.02 18.00
C ALA A 413 -8.43 -17.77 18.68
N VAL A 414 -9.69 -17.45 18.38
CA VAL A 414 -10.41 -16.34 19.02
C VAL A 414 -10.58 -16.56 20.53
N GLU A 415 -10.95 -17.77 20.96
CA GLU A 415 -11.07 -18.10 22.38
C GLU A 415 -9.71 -17.96 23.10
N THR A 416 -8.62 -18.38 22.46
CA THR A 416 -7.26 -18.22 23.00
C THR A 416 -6.89 -16.74 23.15
N VAL A 417 -7.23 -15.91 22.16
CA VAL A 417 -7.01 -14.46 22.23
C VAL A 417 -7.80 -13.84 23.38
N ASP A 418 -9.06 -14.26 23.59
CA ASP A 418 -9.88 -13.77 24.70
C ASP A 418 -9.23 -14.04 26.08
N GLU A 419 -8.73 -15.25 26.30
CA GLU A 419 -8.02 -15.60 27.54
C GLU A 419 -6.75 -14.75 27.73
N CYS A 420 -5.98 -14.54 26.66
CA CYS A 420 -4.77 -13.72 26.66
C CYS A 420 -5.09 -12.23 26.94
N VAL A 421 -6.16 -11.70 26.33
CA VAL A 421 -6.66 -10.34 26.61
C VAL A 421 -6.99 -10.18 28.08
N GLY A 422 -7.73 -11.13 28.69
CA GLY A 422 -8.06 -11.11 30.10
C GLY A 422 -6.82 -10.98 30.97
N LYS A 423 -5.80 -11.80 30.73
CA LYS A 423 -4.53 -11.79 31.48
C LYS A 423 -3.79 -10.45 31.36
N ILE A 424 -3.68 -9.90 30.17
CA ILE A 424 -2.97 -8.63 29.95
C ILE A 424 -3.74 -7.47 30.60
N VAL A 425 -5.06 -7.44 30.48
CA VAL A 425 -5.93 -6.44 31.11
C VAL A 425 -5.76 -6.44 32.64
N ASP A 426 -5.71 -7.61 33.24
CA ASP A 426 -5.53 -7.73 34.71
C ASP A 426 -4.16 -7.20 35.16
N ALA A 427 -3.09 -7.48 34.40
CA ALA A 427 -1.77 -6.92 34.66
C ALA A 427 -1.75 -5.38 34.56
N VAL A 428 -2.41 -4.81 33.53
CA VAL A 428 -2.54 -3.35 33.38
C VAL A 428 -3.32 -2.72 34.53
N LYS A 429 -4.45 -3.30 34.91
CA LYS A 429 -5.27 -2.85 36.06
C LYS A 429 -4.48 -2.88 37.36
N LYS A 430 -3.71 -3.93 37.61
CA LYS A 430 -2.83 -4.06 38.80
C LYS A 430 -1.81 -2.93 38.89
N MET A 431 -1.32 -2.45 37.74
CA MET A 431 -0.37 -1.33 37.67
C MET A 431 -1.04 0.05 37.63
N GLY A 432 -2.37 0.13 37.65
CA GLY A 432 -3.15 1.36 37.51
C GLY A 432 -2.91 2.07 36.18
N GLY A 433 -2.64 1.29 35.13
CA GLY A 433 -2.44 1.74 33.76
C GLY A 433 -3.72 1.83 32.96
N VAL A 434 -3.59 2.16 31.67
CA VAL A 434 -4.67 2.22 30.68
C VAL A 434 -4.32 1.29 29.52
N ILE A 435 -5.31 0.55 29.00
CA ILE A 435 -5.16 -0.31 27.84
C ILE A 435 -6.18 0.04 26.77
N LEU A 436 -5.68 0.14 25.52
CA LEU A 436 -6.44 0.20 24.28
C LEU A 436 -6.37 -1.17 23.63
N ILE A 437 -7.51 -1.79 23.37
CA ILE A 437 -7.61 -3.10 22.73
C ILE A 437 -8.27 -2.89 21.37
N THR A 438 -7.62 -3.33 20.31
CA THR A 438 -8.06 -3.10 18.93
C THR A 438 -7.63 -4.24 18.01
N ALA A 439 -7.84 -4.08 16.71
CA ALA A 439 -7.24 -4.88 15.65
C ALA A 439 -6.70 -3.96 14.55
N ASP A 440 -6.00 -4.51 13.60
CA ASP A 440 -5.37 -3.79 12.49
C ASP A 440 -6.11 -4.00 11.16
N HIS A 441 -6.88 -5.08 11.03
CA HIS A 441 -7.81 -5.40 9.95
C HIS A 441 -8.75 -6.53 10.39
N GLY A 442 -9.72 -6.91 9.55
CA GLY A 442 -10.55 -8.08 9.73
C GLY A 442 -10.05 -9.30 8.95
N ASN A 443 -10.29 -10.49 9.49
CA ASN A 443 -10.06 -11.80 8.88
C ASN A 443 -11.01 -12.83 9.49
N ALA A 444 -10.90 -13.12 10.81
CA ALA A 444 -11.69 -14.12 11.51
C ALA A 444 -13.20 -13.81 11.60
N ASP A 445 -13.58 -12.57 11.28
CA ASP A 445 -14.97 -12.13 11.19
C ASP A 445 -15.69 -12.65 9.94
N ARG A 446 -14.95 -13.24 8.97
CA ARG A 446 -15.51 -13.93 7.79
C ARG A 446 -14.55 -15.00 7.27
N ILE A 447 -14.72 -16.23 7.70
CA ILE A 447 -13.90 -17.39 7.34
C ILE A 447 -14.56 -18.31 6.32
N MET A 448 -15.75 -17.98 5.87
CA MET A 448 -16.53 -18.77 4.91
C MET A 448 -17.27 -17.86 3.93
N LYS A 449 -17.24 -18.22 2.67
CA LYS A 449 -17.97 -17.55 1.58
C LYS A 449 -19.45 -17.94 1.59
N PRO A 450 -20.34 -17.18 0.90
CA PRO A 450 -21.77 -17.51 0.80
C PRO A 450 -22.07 -18.90 0.22
N ASP A 451 -21.17 -19.44 -0.58
CA ASP A 451 -21.29 -20.79 -1.16
C ASP A 451 -20.83 -21.92 -0.21
N GLY A 452 -20.40 -21.56 1.01
CA GLY A 452 -19.91 -22.49 2.03
C GLY A 452 -18.43 -22.88 1.87
N SER A 453 -17.73 -22.39 0.85
CA SER A 453 -16.29 -22.61 0.69
C SER A 453 -15.49 -21.75 1.67
N PRO A 454 -14.26 -22.17 2.07
CA PRO A 454 -13.39 -21.35 2.92
C PRO A 454 -13.13 -19.97 2.31
N ASP A 455 -13.18 -18.92 3.14
CA ASP A 455 -12.67 -17.60 2.82
C ASP A 455 -11.38 -17.38 3.65
N THR A 456 -10.28 -17.19 2.96
CA THR A 456 -8.95 -17.04 3.56
C THR A 456 -8.42 -15.62 3.40
N ALA A 457 -9.23 -14.72 2.85
CA ALA A 457 -8.86 -13.33 2.60
C ALA A 457 -9.23 -12.44 3.80
N HIS A 458 -8.54 -11.30 3.92
CA HIS A 458 -8.95 -10.26 4.85
C HIS A 458 -10.33 -9.70 4.49
N THR A 459 -10.94 -8.94 5.41
CA THR A 459 -12.22 -8.28 5.17
C THR A 459 -12.05 -6.76 5.10
N THR A 460 -13.07 -6.08 4.59
CA THR A 460 -13.15 -4.62 4.62
C THR A 460 -13.92 -4.10 5.84
N ASN A 461 -14.28 -4.99 6.76
CA ASN A 461 -15.03 -4.64 7.95
C ASN A 461 -14.22 -3.75 8.90
N PRO A 462 -14.89 -2.88 9.68
CA PRO A 462 -14.23 -2.11 10.72
C PRO A 462 -13.70 -3.03 11.83
N VAL A 463 -12.82 -2.47 12.67
CA VAL A 463 -12.25 -3.16 13.83
C VAL A 463 -12.69 -2.50 15.14
N PRO A 464 -12.67 -3.20 16.28
CA PRO A 464 -13.05 -2.62 17.56
C PRO A 464 -11.96 -1.69 18.12
N LEU A 465 -12.37 -0.75 18.96
CA LEU A 465 -11.52 -0.10 19.95
C LEU A 465 -12.22 -0.14 21.30
N ILE A 466 -11.58 -0.73 22.29
CA ILE A 466 -12.03 -0.76 23.69
C ILE A 466 -10.96 -0.06 24.53
N VAL A 467 -11.36 0.83 25.46
CA VAL A 467 -10.44 1.50 26.40
C VAL A 467 -10.80 1.09 27.81
N SER A 468 -9.86 0.45 28.52
CA SER A 468 -10.03 0.10 29.93
C SER A 468 -9.00 0.81 30.80
N GLY A 469 -9.42 1.25 31.99
CA GLY A 469 -8.58 2.00 32.92
C GLY A 469 -8.69 3.52 32.80
N ALA A 470 -9.57 4.04 31.94
CA ALA A 470 -9.89 5.47 31.85
C ALA A 470 -11.41 5.65 31.66
N ASP A 471 -11.96 6.67 32.32
CA ASP A 471 -13.38 7.07 32.14
C ASP A 471 -13.43 8.15 31.03
N VAL A 472 -13.69 7.70 29.80
CA VAL A 472 -13.71 8.54 28.61
C VAL A 472 -14.91 8.22 27.73
N LYS A 473 -15.31 9.15 26.87
CA LYS A 473 -16.23 8.89 25.77
C LYS A 473 -15.46 8.81 24.47
N LEU A 474 -15.75 7.85 23.62
CA LEU A 474 -15.07 7.63 22.35
C LEU A 474 -15.98 7.96 21.17
N ARG A 475 -15.38 8.52 20.11
CA ARG A 475 -15.99 8.63 18.79
C ARG A 475 -15.42 7.58 17.84
N PRO A 476 -16.13 7.19 16.77
CA PRO A 476 -15.55 6.40 15.69
C PRO A 476 -14.38 7.12 15.01
N GLY A 477 -13.48 6.35 14.40
CA GLY A 477 -12.32 6.90 13.70
C GLY A 477 -11.63 5.89 12.81
N ARG A 478 -10.31 6.04 12.68
CA ARG A 478 -9.44 5.25 11.81
C ARG A 478 -8.25 4.72 12.60
N LEU A 479 -7.52 3.76 12.05
CA LEU A 479 -6.33 3.20 12.71
C LEU A 479 -5.28 4.25 13.06
N CYS A 480 -5.07 5.25 12.21
CA CYS A 480 -4.13 6.33 12.44
C CYS A 480 -4.46 7.23 13.64
N ASP A 481 -5.67 7.14 14.18
CA ASP A 481 -6.13 7.93 15.33
C ASP A 481 -5.74 7.30 16.68
N LEU A 482 -5.25 6.06 16.68
CA LEU A 482 -4.88 5.32 17.89
C LEU A 482 -3.71 5.96 18.64
N CYS A 483 -2.59 6.21 18.00
CA CYS A 483 -1.43 6.84 18.66
C CYS A 483 -1.71 8.26 19.14
N PRO A 484 -2.40 9.15 18.40
CA PRO A 484 -2.94 10.40 18.94
C PRO A 484 -3.80 10.21 20.20
N THR A 485 -4.67 9.20 20.23
CA THR A 485 -5.51 8.87 21.41
C THR A 485 -4.66 8.41 22.60
N MET A 486 -3.62 7.61 22.35
CA MET A 486 -2.67 7.21 23.40
C MET A 486 -1.94 8.42 23.99
N LEU A 487 -1.50 9.36 23.14
CA LEU A 487 -0.85 10.60 23.59
C LEU A 487 -1.81 11.45 24.45
N ASP A 488 -3.08 11.58 24.06
CA ASP A 488 -4.10 12.26 24.85
C ASP A 488 -4.26 11.61 26.24
N LEU A 489 -4.35 10.27 26.31
CA LEU A 489 -4.42 9.52 27.58
C LEU A 489 -3.17 9.66 28.45
N MET A 490 -2.02 9.86 27.84
CA MET A 490 -0.74 10.11 28.52
C MET A 490 -0.55 11.59 28.90
N GLY A 491 -1.44 12.49 28.52
CA GLY A 491 -1.31 13.94 28.72
C GLY A 491 -0.15 14.56 27.93
N LEU A 492 0.19 13.98 26.77
CA LEU A 492 1.28 14.43 25.91
C LEU A 492 0.73 15.16 24.67
N ALA A 493 1.44 16.19 24.24
CA ALA A 493 1.12 16.89 23.00
C ALA A 493 1.37 15.98 21.79
N LYS A 494 0.54 16.08 20.76
CA LYS A 494 0.71 15.40 19.49
C LYS A 494 1.70 16.16 18.60
N PRO A 495 2.70 15.52 17.96
CA PRO A 495 3.58 16.18 17.01
C PRO A 495 2.82 16.58 15.74
N ALA A 496 3.27 17.64 15.06
CA ALA A 496 2.59 18.20 13.88
C ALA A 496 2.46 17.20 12.72
N GLN A 497 3.42 16.29 12.59
CA GLN A 497 3.45 15.25 11.55
C GLN A 497 2.33 14.20 11.73
N MET A 498 1.82 13.99 12.93
CA MET A 498 0.68 13.13 13.18
C MET A 498 -0.61 13.89 12.85
N THR A 499 -1.21 13.62 11.69
CA THR A 499 -2.46 14.24 11.26
C THR A 499 -3.71 13.52 11.76
N GLY A 500 -3.58 12.31 12.29
CA GLY A 500 -4.65 11.61 13.00
C GLY A 500 -5.17 12.40 14.19
N GLU A 501 -6.39 12.15 14.59
CA GLU A 501 -7.06 12.91 15.65
C GLU A 501 -7.40 12.02 16.85
N GLY A 502 -7.16 12.49 18.08
CA GLY A 502 -7.58 11.77 19.26
C GLY A 502 -9.08 11.44 19.24
N LEU A 503 -9.41 10.24 19.68
CA LEU A 503 -10.79 9.69 19.63
C LEU A 503 -11.61 10.03 20.90
N ILE A 504 -11.00 10.67 21.88
CA ILE A 504 -11.65 11.06 23.13
C ILE A 504 -12.53 12.29 22.87
N VAL A 505 -13.82 12.15 23.15
CA VAL A 505 -14.76 13.27 23.12
C VAL A 505 -14.52 14.14 24.36
N LYS A 506 -14.19 15.40 24.12
CA LYS A 506 -13.94 16.39 25.16
C LYS A 506 -15.25 17.03 25.66
#